data_c0a57780114ae92cc4005cf1504fbb94
#
_entry.id   c0a57780114ae92cc4005cf1504fbb94
#
_cell.length_a   1.000
_cell.length_b   1.000
_cell.length_c   1.000
_cell.angle_alpha   90.00
_cell.angle_beta   90.00
_cell.angle_gamma   90.00
#
_symmetry.space_group_name_H-M   'P 1'
#
loop_
_entity.id
_entity.type
_entity.pdbx_description
1 polymer ?
#
loop_
_entity_poly.entity_id
_entity_poly.type
_entity_poly.pdbx_seq_one_letter_code
_entity_poly.pdbx_strand_id
1 'polypeptide(L)'
;MCINDTNRRDFFKTAAAAGIAVAGVQALAAPAAAHAQAHSVRLGDKVALTNVRVFDGDRVTTPRTVVVDNGRIGISALGARRIDCAGAVLLPGLIDSHVHLRDVNTLHQLAGSVVTTGLDMACFPPSVVDSLRGLPGLPDIRSAGTPAVAPGSPQSRLPTFPADAVLTGPDQASRFVRARIAEGSDYIKIIIDEPGLAPETIEAVTTAAHFFGKLVMAHATTTAMAERALDADVDMIHHVPLDNALPAEVAARYAATGTVAVPTLTMMKGFAGLGIPGMDYAAAEGSVAALRRAGARILAGTDANSTPGIPVQPPFGSSLHHELELLVRAGLTTLEALRATTSLPARSFGLRDRGVIRPGYRADLLLVDGDPLADITATRAVRRVWVGGVEYSPAT
;
A
#
# COMPACT_ATOMS: atom_id res chain seq x y z
N MET A 1 -28.40 23.08 -22.66
CA MET A 1 -28.21 22.10 -23.75
C MET A 1 -27.74 20.84 -23.04
N CYS A 2 -28.65 19.90 -22.79
CA CYS A 2 -28.42 18.75 -21.95
C CYS A 2 -27.47 17.75 -22.64
N ILE A 3 -26.35 17.46 -22.01
CA ILE A 3 -25.44 16.38 -22.44
C ILE A 3 -25.86 15.11 -21.70
N ASN A 4 -26.17 14.10 -22.49
CA ASN A 4 -26.76 12.82 -22.10
C ASN A 4 -25.98 12.04 -21.03
N ASP A 5 -26.69 11.67 -19.99
CA ASP A 5 -26.31 10.87 -18.83
C ASP A 5 -26.12 9.35 -19.13
N THR A 6 -26.02 8.97 -20.41
CA THR A 6 -26.11 7.56 -20.85
C THR A 6 -24.78 6.82 -20.87
N ASN A 7 -23.61 7.49 -20.78
CA ASN A 7 -22.31 6.81 -21.00
C ASN A 7 -21.65 6.23 -19.76
N ARG A 8 -22.10 6.55 -18.54
CA ARG A 8 -21.51 6.02 -17.31
C ARG A 8 -22.09 4.67 -16.87
N ARG A 9 -23.33 4.39 -17.25
CA ARG A 9 -23.99 3.11 -16.90
C ARG A 9 -23.53 1.90 -17.71
N ASP A 10 -22.92 2.11 -18.87
CA ASP A 10 -22.54 1.03 -19.78
C ASP A 10 -21.12 0.50 -19.53
N PHE A 11 -20.29 1.21 -18.80
CA PHE A 11 -18.91 0.79 -18.51
C PHE A 11 -18.82 -0.57 -17.81
N PHE A 12 -19.63 -0.80 -16.79
CA PHE A 12 -19.64 -2.09 -16.08
C PHE A 12 -20.44 -3.19 -16.79
N LYS A 13 -21.28 -2.84 -17.76
CA LYS A 13 -22.00 -3.84 -18.56
C LYS A 13 -21.13 -4.45 -19.66
N THR A 14 -20.18 -3.69 -20.20
CA THR A 14 -19.32 -4.13 -21.32
C THR A 14 -18.16 -5.01 -20.85
N ALA A 15 -17.69 -4.87 -19.63
CA ALA A 15 -16.63 -5.71 -19.08
C ALA A 15 -17.05 -7.18 -18.86
N ALA A 16 -18.34 -7.48 -18.80
CA ALA A 16 -18.86 -8.83 -18.58
C ALA A 16 -19.08 -9.64 -19.87
N ALA A 17 -18.89 -9.05 -21.07
CA ALA A 17 -19.27 -9.67 -22.35
C ALA A 17 -18.13 -9.87 -23.36
N ALA A 18 -16.89 -9.46 -23.06
CA ALA A 18 -15.75 -9.63 -23.98
C ALA A 18 -14.88 -10.83 -23.56
N GLY A 19 -15.27 -12.01 -23.98
CA GLY A 19 -14.40 -13.17 -24.08
C GLY A 19 -13.38 -12.93 -25.20
N ILE A 20 -12.16 -12.48 -24.87
CA ILE A 20 -11.07 -12.30 -25.84
C ILE A 20 -10.16 -13.52 -25.76
N ALA A 21 -9.97 -14.16 -26.92
CA ALA A 21 -9.02 -15.25 -27.15
C ALA A 21 -7.59 -14.79 -26.81
N VAL A 22 -6.91 -15.55 -25.97
CA VAL A 22 -5.51 -15.33 -25.61
C VAL A 22 -4.63 -15.74 -26.78
N ALA A 23 -4.06 -14.76 -27.50
CA ALA A 23 -2.91 -14.98 -28.35
C ALA A 23 -1.65 -14.87 -27.48
N GLY A 24 -0.87 -15.95 -27.42
CA GLY A 24 0.32 -16.04 -26.58
C GLY A 24 1.39 -15.01 -26.96
N VAL A 25 1.79 -14.20 -26.01
CA VAL A 25 3.01 -13.40 -26.07
C VAL A 25 4.08 -14.16 -25.30
N GLN A 26 5.09 -14.66 -26.00
CA GLN A 26 6.29 -15.25 -25.40
C GLN A 26 7.08 -14.16 -24.68
N ALA A 27 7.16 -14.27 -23.36
CA ALA A 27 8.05 -13.44 -22.55
C ALA A 27 9.50 -13.85 -22.79
N LEU A 28 10.32 -12.92 -23.28
CA LEU A 28 11.77 -13.06 -23.32
C LEU A 28 12.30 -13.02 -21.87
N ALA A 29 12.76 -14.16 -21.38
CA ALA A 29 13.41 -14.27 -20.08
C ALA A 29 14.79 -13.59 -20.14
N ALA A 30 15.02 -12.57 -19.33
CA ALA A 30 16.35 -12.04 -19.05
C ALA A 30 17.14 -13.05 -18.19
N PRO A 31 18.48 -13.19 -18.41
CA PRO A 31 19.27 -14.18 -17.68
C PRO A 31 19.34 -13.80 -16.18
N ALA A 32 18.95 -14.75 -15.33
CA ALA A 32 19.15 -14.68 -13.88
C ALA A 32 20.65 -14.73 -13.59
N ALA A 33 21.20 -13.67 -13.03
CA ALA A 33 22.56 -13.67 -12.52
C ALA A 33 22.68 -14.69 -11.37
N ALA A 34 23.57 -15.65 -11.54
CA ALA A 34 23.87 -16.66 -10.53
C ALA A 34 24.44 -15.98 -9.27
N HIS A 35 23.64 -15.87 -8.21
CA HIS A 35 24.12 -15.46 -6.89
C HIS A 35 24.59 -16.71 -6.14
N ALA A 36 25.86 -16.66 -5.72
CA ALA A 36 26.48 -17.67 -4.88
C ALA A 36 25.59 -18.00 -3.67
N GLN A 37 25.50 -19.29 -3.32
CA GLN A 37 24.79 -19.79 -2.14
C GLN A 37 25.28 -19.11 -0.86
N ALA A 38 24.65 -18.02 -0.50
CA ALA A 38 24.80 -17.41 0.83
C ALA A 38 23.88 -18.17 1.78
N HIS A 39 24.43 -18.73 2.87
CA HIS A 39 23.63 -19.33 3.92
C HIS A 39 22.55 -18.34 4.37
N SER A 40 21.27 -18.68 4.18
CA SER A 40 20.13 -17.86 4.58
C SER A 40 20.17 -17.61 6.10
N VAL A 41 19.83 -16.40 6.52
CA VAL A 41 19.67 -16.05 7.94
C VAL A 41 18.33 -16.63 8.41
N ARG A 42 18.37 -17.45 9.47
CA ARG A 42 17.18 -18.09 10.05
C ARG A 42 16.70 -17.30 11.26
N LEU A 43 15.48 -17.58 11.69
CA LEU A 43 14.97 -17.05 12.95
C LEU A 43 15.87 -17.56 14.10
N GLY A 44 16.35 -16.62 14.94
CA GLY A 44 17.31 -16.92 16.02
C GLY A 44 18.76 -16.71 15.65
N ASP A 45 19.11 -16.55 14.37
CA ASP A 45 20.48 -16.22 13.98
C ASP A 45 20.85 -14.81 14.43
N LYS A 46 22.12 -14.67 14.88
CA LYS A 46 22.69 -13.36 15.14
C LYS A 46 23.66 -12.97 14.03
N VAL A 47 23.37 -11.84 13.36
CA VAL A 47 24.12 -11.39 12.19
C VAL A 47 24.55 -9.94 12.36
N ALA A 48 25.79 -9.62 11.98
CA ALA A 48 26.32 -8.27 11.92
C ALA A 48 26.55 -7.88 10.45
N LEU A 49 25.73 -6.96 9.94
CA LEU A 49 25.90 -6.31 8.64
C LEU A 49 26.98 -5.25 8.80
N THR A 50 28.17 -5.50 8.28
CA THR A 50 29.32 -4.59 8.40
C THR A 50 29.52 -3.78 7.15
N ASN A 51 30.20 -2.64 7.25
CA ASN A 51 30.49 -1.74 6.11
C ASN A 51 29.20 -1.38 5.34
N VAL A 52 28.12 -1.04 6.07
CA VAL A 52 26.82 -0.72 5.51
C VAL A 52 26.45 0.75 5.75
N ARG A 53 26.08 1.48 4.71
CA ARG A 53 25.48 2.82 4.84
C ARG A 53 24.01 2.66 5.17
N VAL A 54 23.47 3.48 6.05
CA VAL A 54 22.08 3.32 6.55
C VAL A 54 21.27 4.56 6.24
N PHE A 55 20.08 4.36 5.66
CA PHE A 55 19.08 5.41 5.61
C PHE A 55 18.44 5.54 7.00
N ASP A 56 18.69 6.68 7.65
CA ASP A 56 18.24 6.95 9.03
C ASP A 56 16.87 7.64 9.11
N GLY A 57 16.25 7.87 7.95
CA GLY A 57 14.98 8.59 7.80
C GLY A 57 15.14 10.01 7.24
N ASP A 58 16.39 10.54 7.22
CA ASP A 58 16.72 11.86 6.71
C ASP A 58 17.83 11.82 5.66
N ARG A 59 18.81 10.96 5.88
CA ARG A 59 20.03 10.86 5.05
C ARG A 59 20.57 9.43 5.04
N VAL A 60 21.45 9.16 4.10
CA VAL A 60 22.31 7.97 4.10
C VAL A 60 23.57 8.26 4.88
N THR A 61 23.83 7.48 5.94
CA THR A 61 24.98 7.68 6.85
C THR A 61 26.29 7.20 6.23
N THR A 62 27.42 7.54 6.87
CA THR A 62 28.70 6.85 6.65
C THR A 62 28.59 5.36 7.02
N PRO A 63 29.47 4.49 6.48
CA PRO A 63 29.44 3.06 6.78
C PRO A 63 29.53 2.77 8.27
N ARG A 64 28.71 1.84 8.73
CA ARG A 64 28.66 1.36 10.11
C ARG A 64 28.28 -0.13 10.17
N THR A 65 28.12 -0.67 11.38
CA THR A 65 27.60 -2.02 11.61
C THR A 65 26.18 -1.95 12.11
N VAL A 66 25.29 -2.76 11.51
CA VAL A 66 23.92 -3.00 11.99
C VAL A 66 23.82 -4.47 12.38
N VAL A 67 23.29 -4.74 13.58
CA VAL A 67 23.15 -6.10 14.09
C VAL A 67 21.69 -6.53 13.99
N VAL A 68 21.47 -7.71 13.48
CA VAL A 68 20.19 -8.45 13.58
C VAL A 68 20.37 -9.52 14.64
N ASP A 69 19.51 -9.55 15.64
CA ASP A 69 19.56 -10.48 16.77
C ASP A 69 18.14 -10.89 17.14
N ASN A 70 17.82 -12.16 16.97
CA ASN A 70 16.53 -12.74 17.29
C ASN A 70 15.33 -11.91 16.72
N GLY A 71 15.39 -11.61 15.43
CA GLY A 71 14.33 -10.90 14.72
C GLY A 71 14.29 -9.39 14.90
N ARG A 72 15.19 -8.82 15.70
CA ARG A 72 15.24 -7.37 16.02
C ARG A 72 16.60 -6.77 15.72
N ILE A 73 16.63 -5.44 15.62
CA ILE A 73 17.88 -4.69 15.53
C ILE A 73 18.57 -4.74 16.91
N GLY A 74 19.74 -5.35 16.94
CA GLY A 74 20.57 -5.53 18.15
C GLY A 74 21.53 -4.36 18.40
N ILE A 75 22.17 -4.38 19.58
CA ILE A 75 23.15 -3.38 20.01
C ILE A 75 24.60 -3.89 20.04
N SER A 76 24.80 -5.20 20.06
CA SER A 76 26.11 -5.85 20.20
C SER A 76 26.37 -6.87 19.10
N ALA A 77 27.49 -6.75 18.43
CA ALA A 77 27.95 -7.71 17.41
C ALA A 77 28.73 -8.92 18.00
N LEU A 78 28.84 -9.01 19.32
CA LEU A 78 29.55 -10.14 19.96
C LEU A 78 28.83 -11.45 19.63
N GLY A 79 29.58 -12.42 19.09
CA GLY A 79 29.07 -13.73 18.68
C GLY A 79 28.27 -13.69 17.35
N ALA A 80 28.14 -12.55 16.70
CA ALA A 80 27.40 -12.46 15.45
C ALA A 80 28.23 -12.95 14.25
N ARG A 81 27.58 -13.68 13.33
CA ARG A 81 28.13 -13.96 11.99
C ARG A 81 28.20 -12.65 11.20
N ARG A 82 29.36 -12.34 10.64
CA ARG A 82 29.56 -11.09 9.88
C ARG A 82 29.19 -11.25 8.41
N ILE A 83 28.52 -10.25 7.86
CA ILE A 83 28.25 -10.09 6.43
C ILE A 83 28.80 -8.71 6.03
N ASP A 84 29.80 -8.69 5.16
CA ASP A 84 30.29 -7.41 4.59
C ASP A 84 29.31 -6.95 3.50
N CYS A 85 28.77 -5.75 3.68
CA CYS A 85 27.82 -5.14 2.75
C CYS A 85 28.51 -4.29 1.68
N ALA A 86 29.86 -4.19 1.69
CA ALA A 86 30.67 -3.49 0.68
C ALA A 86 30.20 -2.05 0.38
N GLY A 87 29.75 -1.33 1.39
CA GLY A 87 29.30 0.07 1.26
C GLY A 87 27.88 0.23 0.65
N ALA A 88 27.14 -0.86 0.46
CA ALA A 88 25.74 -0.80 0.03
C ALA A 88 24.84 -0.05 1.03
N VAL A 89 23.66 0.38 0.59
CA VAL A 89 22.70 1.10 1.42
C VAL A 89 21.68 0.16 2.03
N LEU A 90 21.48 0.28 3.34
CA LEU A 90 20.45 -0.42 4.10
C LEU A 90 19.27 0.52 4.36
N LEU A 91 18.10 0.13 3.90
CA LEU A 91 16.84 0.80 4.16
C LEU A 91 16.03 -0.01 5.20
N PRO A 92 15.11 0.63 5.94
CA PRO A 92 14.02 -0.10 6.57
C PRO A 92 13.25 -0.88 5.50
N GLY A 93 12.71 -2.03 5.84
CA GLY A 93 11.81 -2.76 4.95
C GLY A 93 10.64 -1.89 4.50
N LEU A 94 10.26 -1.99 3.23
CA LEU A 94 9.24 -1.14 2.65
C LEU A 94 7.85 -1.55 3.12
N ILE A 95 6.97 -0.56 3.26
CA ILE A 95 5.56 -0.70 3.62
C ILE A 95 4.73 -0.27 2.42
N ASP A 96 3.91 -1.18 1.90
CA ASP A 96 2.91 -0.86 0.89
C ASP A 96 1.60 -0.51 1.59
N SER A 97 1.16 0.74 1.46
CA SER A 97 -0.01 1.27 2.18
C SER A 97 -1.34 0.93 1.53
N HIS A 98 -1.37 0.16 0.44
CA HIS A 98 -2.59 -0.31 -0.21
C HIS A 98 -2.33 -1.56 -1.04
N VAL A 99 -2.77 -2.70 -0.53
CA VAL A 99 -2.76 -3.98 -1.25
C VAL A 99 -4.10 -4.70 -1.06
N HIS A 100 -4.37 -5.72 -1.89
CA HIS A 100 -5.49 -6.64 -1.74
C HIS A 100 -4.99 -8.07 -1.65
N LEU A 101 -4.75 -8.55 -0.43
CA LEU A 101 -4.19 -9.86 -0.16
C LEU A 101 -5.20 -10.98 -0.47
N ARG A 102 -4.71 -12.14 -0.91
CA ARG A 102 -5.56 -13.28 -1.24
C ARG A 102 -5.09 -14.60 -0.62
N ASP A 103 -3.80 -14.83 -0.57
CA ASP A 103 -3.21 -16.08 -0.13
C ASP A 103 -1.73 -15.86 0.28
N VAL A 104 -1.09 -16.93 0.75
CA VAL A 104 0.32 -16.87 1.17
C VAL A 104 1.27 -16.56 0.01
N ASN A 105 0.90 -16.88 -1.23
CA ASN A 105 1.73 -16.58 -2.39
C ASN A 105 1.83 -15.06 -2.61
N THR A 106 0.77 -14.30 -2.29
CA THR A 106 0.83 -12.83 -2.33
C THR A 106 1.86 -12.27 -1.34
N LEU A 107 2.03 -12.91 -0.17
CA LEU A 107 3.09 -12.52 0.78
C LEU A 107 4.49 -12.86 0.25
N HIS A 108 4.66 -13.99 -0.43
CA HIS A 108 5.93 -14.31 -1.10
C HIS A 108 6.29 -13.31 -2.19
N GLN A 109 5.32 -12.87 -2.98
CA GLN A 109 5.52 -11.84 -4.01
C GLN A 109 5.92 -10.49 -3.38
N LEU A 110 5.27 -10.09 -2.29
CA LEU A 110 5.62 -8.90 -1.53
C LEU A 110 7.07 -8.98 -1.00
N ALA A 111 7.43 -10.08 -0.31
CA ALA A 111 8.76 -10.28 0.24
C ALA A 111 9.84 -10.30 -0.85
N GLY A 112 9.59 -10.99 -1.96
CA GLY A 112 10.50 -11.09 -3.10
C GLY A 112 10.79 -9.76 -3.78
N SER A 113 9.94 -8.76 -3.54
CA SER A 113 10.10 -7.40 -4.03
C SER A 113 10.19 -6.38 -2.88
N VAL A 114 10.76 -6.79 -1.74
CA VAL A 114 11.19 -5.97 -0.60
C VAL A 114 10.10 -5.35 0.27
N VAL A 115 8.85 -5.65 0.03
CA VAL A 115 7.76 -5.22 0.90
C VAL A 115 7.72 -6.15 2.12
N THR A 116 7.95 -5.59 3.29
CA THR A 116 7.98 -6.34 4.56
C THR A 116 6.73 -6.14 5.40
N THR A 117 5.88 -5.19 4.99
CA THR A 117 4.56 -4.96 5.58
C THR A 117 3.57 -4.58 4.49
N GLY A 118 2.47 -5.31 4.39
CA GLY A 118 1.36 -5.03 3.49
C GLY A 118 0.13 -4.53 4.27
N LEU A 119 -0.43 -3.39 3.86
CA LEU A 119 -1.64 -2.82 4.45
C LEU A 119 -2.81 -3.11 3.52
N ASP A 120 -3.56 -4.15 3.86
CA ASP A 120 -4.64 -4.67 3.04
C ASP A 120 -5.93 -3.84 3.18
N MET A 121 -6.52 -3.48 2.06
CA MET A 121 -7.68 -2.60 2.01
C MET A 121 -9.00 -3.33 1.75
N ALA A 122 -8.98 -4.61 1.39
CA ALA A 122 -10.17 -5.45 1.32
C ALA A 122 -9.78 -6.93 1.13
N CYS A 123 -9.73 -7.69 2.19
CA CYS A 123 -9.56 -9.14 2.16
C CYS A 123 -10.67 -9.81 2.97
N PHE A 124 -11.42 -10.66 2.34
CA PHE A 124 -12.51 -11.44 2.95
C PHE A 124 -12.63 -12.82 2.28
N PRO A 125 -13.15 -13.85 2.96
CA PRO A 125 -13.65 -13.83 4.35
C PRO A 125 -12.53 -13.68 5.40
N PRO A 126 -12.88 -13.39 6.67
CA PRO A 126 -11.90 -13.17 7.76
C PRO A 126 -10.87 -14.29 7.92
N SER A 127 -11.26 -15.53 7.66
CA SER A 127 -10.37 -16.70 7.71
C SER A 127 -9.17 -16.60 6.76
N VAL A 128 -9.29 -15.89 5.64
CA VAL A 128 -8.17 -15.64 4.74
C VAL A 128 -7.18 -14.70 5.42
N VAL A 129 -7.65 -13.59 5.99
CA VAL A 129 -6.81 -12.63 6.73
C VAL A 129 -6.06 -13.34 7.86
N ASP A 130 -6.77 -14.16 8.66
CA ASP A 130 -6.19 -14.89 9.78
C ASP A 130 -5.07 -15.84 9.34
N SER A 131 -5.25 -16.52 8.20
CA SER A 131 -4.25 -17.43 7.64
C SER A 131 -2.96 -16.75 7.21
N LEU A 132 -2.98 -15.42 6.98
CA LEU A 132 -1.85 -14.63 6.51
C LEU A 132 -1.10 -13.91 7.63
N ARG A 133 -1.65 -13.89 8.85
CA ARG A 133 -1.05 -13.18 9.97
C ARG A 133 0.08 -13.96 10.62
N GLY A 134 1.14 -13.25 11.01
CA GLY A 134 2.20 -13.76 11.88
C GLY A 134 3.07 -14.89 11.30
N LEU A 135 3.10 -15.04 9.98
CA LEU A 135 3.92 -16.07 9.32
C LEU A 135 5.42 -15.69 9.39
N PRO A 136 6.28 -16.54 10.00
CA PRO A 136 7.69 -16.23 10.16
C PRO A 136 8.40 -16.06 8.80
N GLY A 137 9.21 -15.01 8.66
CA GLY A 137 9.97 -14.72 7.44
C GLY A 137 9.13 -14.19 6.27
N LEU A 138 7.83 -13.99 6.47
CA LEU A 138 6.95 -13.35 5.52
C LEU A 138 6.47 -11.98 6.02
N PRO A 139 6.02 -11.09 5.11
CA PRO A 139 5.53 -9.77 5.45
C PRO A 139 4.45 -9.78 6.52
N ASP A 140 4.57 -8.87 7.48
CA ASP A 140 3.48 -8.60 8.41
C ASP A 140 2.34 -7.90 7.69
N ILE A 141 1.11 -8.09 8.15
CA ILE A 141 -0.07 -7.50 7.54
C ILE A 141 -0.95 -6.78 8.56
N ARG A 142 -1.66 -5.77 8.07
CA ARG A 142 -2.87 -5.23 8.67
C ARG A 142 -3.96 -5.25 7.63
N SER A 143 -5.22 -5.43 8.02
CA SER A 143 -6.32 -5.56 7.08
C SER A 143 -7.56 -4.81 7.54
N ALA A 144 -8.25 -4.19 6.57
CA ALA A 144 -9.59 -3.66 6.75
C ALA A 144 -10.67 -4.76 6.82
N GLY A 145 -10.37 -5.97 6.36
CA GLY A 145 -11.38 -6.98 6.15
C GLY A 145 -12.39 -6.58 5.07
N THR A 146 -13.68 -6.79 5.32
CA THR A 146 -14.74 -6.46 4.36
C THR A 146 -15.08 -4.95 4.40
N PRO A 147 -15.01 -4.23 3.27
CA PRO A 147 -15.34 -2.80 3.20
C PRO A 147 -16.84 -2.55 3.26
N ALA A 148 -17.26 -1.37 3.75
CA ALA A 148 -18.62 -0.87 3.59
C ALA A 148 -18.86 -0.41 2.16
N VAL A 149 -19.98 -0.83 1.58
CA VAL A 149 -20.38 -0.49 0.21
C VAL A 149 -21.87 -0.14 0.13
N ALA A 150 -22.25 0.61 -0.92
CA ALA A 150 -23.66 0.88 -1.21
C ALA A 150 -24.33 -0.27 -1.95
N PRO A 151 -25.67 -0.43 -1.86
CA PRO A 151 -26.43 -1.29 -2.73
C PRO A 151 -26.22 -0.94 -4.20
N GLY A 152 -26.06 -1.97 -5.04
CA GLY A 152 -25.85 -1.79 -6.48
C GLY A 152 -24.45 -1.34 -6.90
N SER A 153 -23.52 -1.12 -5.94
CA SER A 153 -22.09 -0.91 -6.24
C SER A 153 -21.47 -2.15 -6.89
N PRO A 154 -20.35 -2.03 -7.62
CA PRO A 154 -19.68 -3.17 -8.25
C PRO A 154 -19.38 -4.29 -7.26
N GLN A 155 -18.89 -3.94 -6.07
CA GLN A 155 -18.50 -4.89 -5.02
C GLN A 155 -19.72 -5.63 -4.44
N SER A 156 -20.86 -4.92 -4.24
CA SER A 156 -22.09 -5.51 -3.71
C SER A 156 -22.70 -6.58 -4.62
N ARG A 157 -22.28 -6.64 -5.89
CA ARG A 157 -22.74 -7.63 -6.89
C ARG A 157 -21.90 -8.90 -6.91
N LEU A 158 -20.79 -8.94 -6.19
CA LEU A 158 -19.97 -10.14 -6.08
C LEU A 158 -20.75 -11.23 -5.31
N PRO A 159 -20.88 -12.47 -5.82
CA PRO A 159 -21.71 -13.51 -5.21
C PRO A 159 -21.36 -13.84 -3.76
N THR A 160 -20.09 -13.61 -3.38
CA THR A 160 -19.55 -13.92 -2.04
C THR A 160 -19.43 -12.68 -1.16
N PHE A 161 -19.91 -11.51 -1.62
CA PHE A 161 -19.81 -10.29 -0.81
C PHE A 161 -20.75 -10.35 0.39
N PRO A 162 -20.27 -10.09 1.63
CA PRO A 162 -21.10 -10.18 2.83
C PRO A 162 -22.25 -9.15 2.82
N ALA A 163 -23.47 -9.62 3.01
CA ALA A 163 -24.67 -8.78 2.95
C ALA A 163 -24.71 -7.71 4.04
N ASP A 164 -24.10 -7.98 5.20
CA ASP A 164 -24.02 -7.05 6.34
C ASP A 164 -23.06 -5.89 6.11
N ALA A 165 -22.26 -5.94 5.04
CA ALA A 165 -21.38 -4.86 4.61
C ALA A 165 -21.99 -3.99 3.48
N VAL A 166 -23.18 -4.33 3.00
CA VAL A 166 -23.97 -3.51 2.07
C VAL A 166 -24.89 -2.61 2.89
N LEU A 167 -24.51 -1.34 3.05
CA LEU A 167 -25.22 -0.41 3.93
C LEU A 167 -26.25 0.41 3.15
N THR A 168 -27.46 0.48 3.68
CA THR A 168 -28.60 1.23 3.10
C THR A 168 -28.91 2.52 3.87
N GLY A 169 -28.31 2.71 5.04
CA GLY A 169 -28.52 3.90 5.87
C GLY A 169 -27.61 3.96 7.09
N PRO A 170 -27.59 5.11 7.78
CA PRO A 170 -26.68 5.40 8.90
C PRO A 170 -26.95 4.53 10.14
N ASP A 171 -28.17 4.04 10.32
CA ASP A 171 -28.59 3.17 11.43
C ASP A 171 -27.83 1.83 11.48
N GLN A 172 -27.25 1.41 10.36
CA GLN A 172 -26.47 0.18 10.23
C GLN A 172 -24.99 0.36 10.59
N ALA A 173 -24.49 1.58 10.66
CA ALA A 173 -23.07 1.90 10.80
C ALA A 173 -22.43 1.24 12.05
N SER A 174 -23.03 1.41 13.21
CA SER A 174 -22.47 0.86 14.47
C SER A 174 -22.43 -0.67 14.46
N ARG A 175 -23.44 -1.34 13.88
CA ARG A 175 -23.46 -2.79 13.73
C ARG A 175 -22.36 -3.26 12.78
N PHE A 176 -22.21 -2.60 11.63
CA PHE A 176 -21.17 -2.89 10.65
C PHE A 176 -19.78 -2.81 11.30
N VAL A 177 -19.44 -1.66 11.94
CA VAL A 177 -18.13 -1.45 12.56
C VAL A 177 -17.83 -2.51 13.63
N ARG A 178 -18.81 -2.84 14.49
CA ARG A 178 -18.64 -3.89 15.51
C ARG A 178 -18.38 -5.26 14.89
N ALA A 179 -19.06 -5.59 13.78
CA ALA A 179 -18.84 -6.85 13.09
C ALA A 179 -17.40 -6.91 12.55
N ARG A 180 -16.92 -5.86 11.87
CA ARG A 180 -15.52 -5.80 11.37
C ARG A 180 -14.51 -5.94 12.51
N ILE A 181 -14.73 -5.28 13.64
CA ILE A 181 -13.86 -5.41 14.83
C ILE A 181 -13.85 -6.84 15.37
N ALA A 182 -15.02 -7.46 15.47
CA ALA A 182 -15.13 -8.86 15.91
C ALA A 182 -14.44 -9.85 14.96
N GLU A 183 -14.37 -9.54 13.67
CA GLU A 183 -13.65 -10.28 12.64
C GLU A 183 -12.12 -9.99 12.62
N GLY A 184 -11.62 -9.13 13.51
CA GLY A 184 -10.20 -8.83 13.61
C GLY A 184 -9.69 -7.74 12.66
N SER A 185 -10.58 -6.90 12.08
CA SER A 185 -10.16 -5.76 11.25
C SER A 185 -9.31 -4.77 12.05
N ASP A 186 -8.17 -4.37 11.49
CA ASP A 186 -7.25 -3.41 12.11
C ASP A 186 -7.79 -1.97 11.99
N TYR A 187 -8.47 -1.68 10.89
CA TYR A 187 -9.11 -0.40 10.54
C TYR A 187 -10.37 -0.66 9.71
N ILE A 188 -11.14 0.38 9.43
CA ILE A 188 -12.40 0.30 8.67
C ILE A 188 -12.19 0.86 7.26
N LYS A 189 -12.70 0.19 6.24
CA LYS A 189 -12.69 0.64 4.84
C LYS A 189 -14.11 0.99 4.38
N ILE A 190 -14.23 2.13 3.70
CA ILE A 190 -15.45 2.61 3.04
C ILE A 190 -15.16 2.77 1.54
N ILE A 191 -16.08 2.35 0.69
CA ILE A 191 -16.04 2.60 -0.75
C ILE A 191 -16.98 3.75 -1.07
N ILE A 192 -16.41 4.89 -1.46
CA ILE A 192 -17.14 6.07 -1.95
C ILE A 192 -17.08 6.02 -3.48
N ASP A 193 -18.09 5.40 -4.09
CA ASP A 193 -18.19 5.16 -5.52
C ASP A 193 -19.57 5.59 -6.04
N GLU A 194 -19.88 5.41 -7.33
CA GLU A 194 -21.22 5.64 -7.89
C GLU A 194 -21.77 4.34 -8.49
N PRO A 195 -22.88 3.79 -7.97
CA PRO A 195 -23.64 4.28 -6.82
C PRO A 195 -22.88 4.08 -5.51
N GLY A 196 -22.92 5.08 -4.62
CA GLY A 196 -22.16 5.13 -3.37
C GLY A 196 -23.04 5.25 -2.13
N LEU A 197 -22.39 5.15 -0.98
CA LEU A 197 -23.03 5.41 0.32
C LEU A 197 -23.47 6.88 0.40
N ALA A 198 -24.64 7.11 1.00
CA ALA A 198 -25.12 8.45 1.27
C ALA A 198 -24.16 9.17 2.28
N PRO A 199 -23.97 10.49 2.17
CA PRO A 199 -23.03 11.23 3.04
C PRO A 199 -23.25 10.96 4.52
N GLU A 200 -24.51 10.95 4.98
CA GLU A 200 -24.87 10.66 6.38
C GLU A 200 -24.51 9.22 6.80
N THR A 201 -24.46 8.27 5.88
CA THR A 201 -24.00 6.89 6.16
C THR A 201 -22.48 6.84 6.30
N ILE A 202 -21.74 7.57 5.46
CA ILE A 202 -20.28 7.68 5.53
C ILE A 202 -19.89 8.29 6.88
N GLU A 203 -20.52 9.42 7.26
CA GLU A 203 -20.30 10.10 8.53
C GLU A 203 -20.60 9.19 9.73
N ALA A 204 -21.73 8.45 9.68
CA ALA A 204 -22.10 7.53 10.75
C ALA A 204 -21.10 6.36 10.90
N VAL A 205 -20.57 5.82 9.78
CA VAL A 205 -19.53 4.77 9.84
C VAL A 205 -18.24 5.34 10.42
N THR A 206 -17.83 6.55 10.00
CA THR A 206 -16.61 7.21 10.52
C THR A 206 -16.73 7.48 12.01
N THR A 207 -17.84 8.07 12.45
CA THR A 207 -18.14 8.33 13.86
C THR A 207 -18.11 7.04 14.69
N ALA A 208 -18.75 5.98 14.19
CA ALA A 208 -18.75 4.69 14.89
C ALA A 208 -17.34 4.07 14.95
N ALA A 209 -16.55 4.16 13.90
CA ALA A 209 -15.19 3.66 13.88
C ALA A 209 -14.28 4.42 14.86
N HIS A 210 -14.36 5.75 14.87
CA HIS A 210 -13.61 6.60 15.80
C HIS A 210 -14.00 6.34 17.27
N PHE A 211 -15.28 6.11 17.56
CA PHE A 211 -15.73 5.70 18.89
C PHE A 211 -15.02 4.45 19.41
N PHE A 212 -14.71 3.50 18.53
CA PHE A 212 -13.95 2.29 18.83
C PHE A 212 -12.44 2.43 18.64
N GLY A 213 -11.91 3.64 18.39
CA GLY A 213 -10.49 3.91 18.18
C GLY A 213 -9.94 3.29 16.89
N LYS A 214 -10.79 3.10 15.86
CA LYS A 214 -10.38 2.59 14.55
C LYS A 214 -10.24 3.70 13.54
N LEU A 215 -9.18 3.66 12.74
CA LEU A 215 -8.99 4.53 11.59
C LEU A 215 -9.98 4.15 10.48
N VAL A 216 -10.35 5.15 9.66
CA VAL A 216 -11.23 4.98 8.51
C VAL A 216 -10.48 5.30 7.22
N MET A 217 -10.51 4.34 6.29
CA MET A 217 -9.91 4.42 4.95
C MET A 217 -11.02 4.57 3.92
N ALA A 218 -11.01 5.64 3.12
CA ALA A 218 -11.97 5.84 2.04
C ALA A 218 -11.34 5.54 0.67
N HIS A 219 -12.07 4.83 -0.19
CA HIS A 219 -11.80 4.78 -1.63
C HIS A 219 -12.47 5.99 -2.27
N ALA A 220 -11.73 6.80 -3.02
CA ALA A 220 -12.27 7.97 -3.73
C ALA A 220 -11.44 8.26 -4.99
N THR A 221 -12.07 8.16 -6.17
CA THR A 221 -11.40 8.27 -7.48
C THR A 221 -11.79 9.51 -8.27
N THR A 222 -12.65 10.37 -7.70
CA THR A 222 -13.01 11.68 -8.27
C THR A 222 -12.86 12.78 -7.23
N THR A 223 -12.77 14.02 -7.68
CA THR A 223 -12.71 15.21 -6.78
C THR A 223 -13.91 15.24 -5.84
N ALA A 224 -15.12 15.03 -6.35
CA ALA A 224 -16.35 15.03 -5.53
C ALA A 224 -16.37 13.92 -4.47
N MET A 225 -15.82 12.73 -4.76
CA MET A 225 -15.67 11.65 -3.78
C MET A 225 -14.66 12.00 -2.69
N ALA A 226 -13.53 12.63 -3.08
CA ALA A 226 -12.53 13.08 -2.11
C ALA A 226 -13.11 14.16 -1.17
N GLU A 227 -13.92 15.08 -1.67
CA GLU A 227 -14.62 16.07 -0.85
C GLU A 227 -15.60 15.43 0.13
N ARG A 228 -16.40 14.45 -0.33
CA ARG A 228 -17.30 13.68 0.57
C ARG A 228 -16.53 12.95 1.67
N ALA A 229 -15.37 12.38 1.35
CA ALA A 229 -14.52 11.72 2.34
C ALA A 229 -13.99 12.72 3.38
N LEU A 230 -13.54 13.90 2.94
CA LEU A 230 -13.09 14.97 3.83
C LEU A 230 -14.25 15.54 4.69
N ASP A 231 -15.46 15.64 4.13
CA ASP A 231 -16.64 16.12 4.86
C ASP A 231 -17.04 15.14 5.98
N ALA A 232 -16.78 13.85 5.78
CA ALA A 232 -17.06 12.80 6.75
C ALA A 232 -15.89 12.53 7.72
N ASP A 233 -14.84 13.37 7.74
CA ASP A 233 -13.70 13.29 8.66
C ASP A 233 -12.96 11.93 8.63
N VAL A 234 -12.80 11.33 7.44
CA VAL A 234 -12.03 10.09 7.31
C VAL A 234 -10.54 10.33 7.53
N ASP A 235 -9.83 9.33 8.06
CA ASP A 235 -8.40 9.46 8.37
C ASP A 235 -7.50 9.38 7.15
N MET A 236 -7.88 8.56 6.16
CA MET A 236 -7.08 8.37 4.94
C MET A 236 -7.96 8.26 3.71
N ILE A 237 -7.54 8.90 2.63
CA ILE A 237 -8.19 8.80 1.33
C ILE A 237 -7.25 8.10 0.36
N HIS A 238 -7.71 7.00 -0.16
CA HIS A 238 -7.00 6.15 -1.11
C HIS A 238 -7.43 6.49 -2.53
N HIS A 239 -6.47 6.45 -3.43
CA HIS A 239 -6.49 6.95 -4.79
C HIS A 239 -6.44 8.47 -4.83
N VAL A 240 -6.26 8.99 -6.01
CA VAL A 240 -6.41 10.41 -6.34
C VAL A 240 -7.30 10.53 -7.58
N PRO A 241 -7.98 11.66 -7.77
CA PRO A 241 -8.88 11.84 -8.88
C PRO A 241 -8.25 11.63 -10.26
N LEU A 242 -9.01 10.99 -11.15
CA LEU A 242 -8.72 10.88 -12.58
C LEU A 242 -9.57 11.82 -13.45
N ASP A 243 -10.60 12.43 -12.87
CA ASP A 243 -11.47 13.39 -13.57
C ASP A 243 -10.82 14.78 -13.68
N ASN A 244 -10.28 15.29 -12.58
CA ASN A 244 -9.60 16.58 -12.50
C ASN A 244 -8.54 16.55 -11.41
N ALA A 245 -7.46 17.32 -11.56
CA ALA A 245 -6.53 17.52 -10.46
C ALA A 245 -7.22 18.18 -9.26
N LEU A 246 -6.89 17.75 -8.06
CA LEU A 246 -7.44 18.33 -6.83
C LEU A 246 -7.23 19.84 -6.81
N PRO A 247 -8.30 20.64 -6.64
CA PRO A 247 -8.21 22.07 -6.39
C PRO A 247 -7.33 22.38 -5.17
N ALA A 248 -6.67 23.55 -5.18
CA ALA A 248 -5.74 23.92 -4.10
C ALA A 248 -6.43 23.97 -2.72
N GLU A 249 -7.68 24.42 -2.69
CA GLU A 249 -8.52 24.47 -1.49
C GLU A 249 -8.84 23.07 -0.95
N VAL A 250 -9.11 22.09 -1.82
CA VAL A 250 -9.35 20.71 -1.42
C VAL A 250 -8.05 20.08 -0.89
N ALA A 251 -6.94 20.30 -1.58
CA ALA A 251 -5.63 19.83 -1.11
C ALA A 251 -5.23 20.46 0.24
N ALA A 252 -5.57 21.74 0.47
CA ALA A 252 -5.35 22.40 1.75
C ALA A 252 -6.18 21.80 2.89
N ARG A 253 -7.38 21.28 2.61
CA ARG A 253 -8.20 20.58 3.60
C ARG A 253 -7.52 19.32 4.11
N TYR A 254 -6.87 18.51 3.25
CA TYR A 254 -6.08 17.34 3.72
C TYR A 254 -5.03 17.76 4.74
N ALA A 255 -4.31 18.84 4.50
CA ALA A 255 -3.30 19.32 5.44
C ALA A 255 -3.91 19.86 6.74
N ALA A 256 -5.02 20.58 6.65
CA ALA A 256 -5.69 21.21 7.79
C ALA A 256 -6.36 20.18 8.73
N THR A 257 -6.97 19.12 8.19
CA THR A 257 -7.60 18.04 8.96
C THR A 257 -6.59 16.97 9.38
N GLY A 258 -5.41 16.92 8.76
CA GLY A 258 -4.42 15.86 8.95
C GLY A 258 -4.75 14.56 8.21
N THR A 259 -5.76 14.60 7.32
CA THR A 259 -6.13 13.48 6.44
C THR A 259 -4.94 13.06 5.57
N VAL A 260 -4.70 11.78 5.51
CA VAL A 260 -3.58 11.18 4.77
C VAL A 260 -4.02 10.82 3.36
N ALA A 261 -3.18 11.11 2.36
CA ALA A 261 -3.40 10.67 0.98
C ALA A 261 -2.56 9.43 0.66
N VAL A 262 -3.19 8.43 0.00
CA VAL A 262 -2.52 7.25 -0.56
C VAL A 262 -2.85 7.21 -2.06
N PRO A 263 -2.05 7.87 -2.94
CA PRO A 263 -2.42 8.17 -4.33
C PRO A 263 -2.64 6.95 -5.23
N THR A 264 -1.93 5.85 -4.98
CA THR A 264 -1.94 4.64 -5.82
C THR A 264 -1.71 4.94 -7.31
N LEU A 265 -0.71 5.77 -7.61
CA LEU A 265 -0.46 6.25 -8.97
C LEU A 265 -0.26 5.12 -9.98
N THR A 266 0.28 3.99 -9.54
CA THR A 266 0.44 2.79 -10.38
C THR A 266 -0.91 2.28 -10.89
N MET A 267 -1.93 2.21 -10.01
CA MET A 267 -3.28 1.83 -10.36
C MET A 267 -3.95 2.91 -11.22
N MET A 268 -3.85 4.18 -10.81
CA MET A 268 -4.45 5.30 -11.53
C MET A 268 -3.92 5.42 -12.97
N LYS A 269 -2.61 5.22 -13.15
CA LYS A 269 -1.99 5.17 -14.47
C LYS A 269 -2.51 4.02 -15.33
N GLY A 270 -2.71 2.86 -14.72
CA GLY A 270 -3.30 1.70 -15.40
C GLY A 270 -4.71 2.00 -15.89
N PHE A 271 -5.58 2.57 -15.03
CA PHE A 271 -6.95 2.92 -15.42
C PHE A 271 -7.01 4.00 -16.51
N ALA A 272 -6.23 5.08 -16.38
CA ALA A 272 -6.13 6.10 -17.42
C ALA A 272 -5.65 5.52 -18.75
N GLY A 273 -4.75 4.52 -18.71
CA GLY A 273 -4.26 3.81 -19.89
C GLY A 273 -5.29 2.96 -20.64
N LEU A 274 -6.47 2.71 -20.04
CA LEU A 274 -7.59 2.02 -20.73
C LEU A 274 -8.31 2.92 -21.76
N GLY A 275 -7.99 4.22 -21.80
CA GLY A 275 -8.60 5.15 -22.76
C GLY A 275 -10.07 5.46 -22.48
N ILE A 276 -10.50 5.34 -21.23
CA ILE A 276 -11.86 5.64 -20.82
C ILE A 276 -12.05 7.17 -20.78
N PRO A 277 -13.07 7.73 -21.48
CA PRO A 277 -13.33 9.16 -21.46
C PRO A 277 -13.53 9.69 -20.03
N GLY A 278 -12.87 10.80 -19.70
CA GLY A 278 -12.93 11.43 -18.39
C GLY A 278 -11.97 10.82 -17.34
N MET A 279 -11.07 9.94 -17.77
CA MET A 279 -9.95 9.46 -16.95
C MET A 279 -8.63 9.97 -17.53
N ASP A 280 -7.98 10.89 -16.82
CA ASP A 280 -6.70 11.47 -17.21
C ASP A 280 -5.65 11.27 -16.11
N TYR A 281 -4.54 10.62 -16.48
CA TYR A 281 -3.43 10.43 -15.53
C TYR A 281 -2.77 11.75 -15.11
N ALA A 282 -2.79 12.78 -15.96
CA ALA A 282 -2.28 14.10 -15.59
C ALA A 282 -3.06 14.72 -14.41
N ALA A 283 -4.35 14.41 -14.26
CA ALA A 283 -5.14 14.81 -13.10
C ALA A 283 -4.59 14.16 -11.80
N ALA A 284 -4.21 12.88 -11.86
CA ALA A 284 -3.61 12.18 -10.72
C ALA A 284 -2.24 12.77 -10.32
N GLU A 285 -1.35 13.02 -11.29
CA GLU A 285 -0.05 13.67 -11.04
C GLU A 285 -0.23 15.09 -10.49
N GLY A 286 -1.15 15.86 -11.07
CA GLY A 286 -1.50 17.20 -10.61
C GLY A 286 -2.05 17.21 -9.18
N SER A 287 -2.84 16.21 -8.81
CA SER A 287 -3.37 16.04 -7.45
C SER A 287 -2.26 15.77 -6.43
N VAL A 288 -1.31 14.89 -6.73
CA VAL A 288 -0.15 14.64 -5.87
C VAL A 288 0.69 15.91 -5.70
N ALA A 289 0.93 16.66 -6.79
CA ALA A 289 1.64 17.93 -6.72
C ALA A 289 0.89 18.98 -5.87
N ALA A 290 -0.45 19.05 -5.94
CA ALA A 290 -1.28 19.94 -5.12
C ALA A 290 -1.22 19.55 -3.63
N LEU A 291 -1.37 18.26 -3.30
CA LEU A 291 -1.27 17.71 -1.95
C LEU A 291 0.10 18.01 -1.34
N ARG A 292 1.19 17.78 -2.09
CA ARG A 292 2.54 18.10 -1.62
C ARG A 292 2.72 19.59 -1.33
N ARG A 293 2.28 20.48 -2.24
CA ARG A 293 2.35 21.93 -2.03
C ARG A 293 1.56 22.39 -0.81
N ALA A 294 0.43 21.74 -0.54
CA ALA A 294 -0.39 22.02 0.64
C ALA A 294 0.25 21.47 1.95
N GLY A 295 1.29 20.63 1.87
CA GLY A 295 1.89 20.01 3.04
C GLY A 295 1.09 18.81 3.57
N ALA A 296 0.19 18.25 2.78
CA ALA A 296 -0.55 17.04 3.14
C ALA A 296 0.39 15.84 3.26
N ARG A 297 0.08 14.90 4.17
CA ARG A 297 0.84 13.67 4.31
C ARG A 297 0.49 12.70 3.19
N ILE A 298 1.50 12.26 2.44
CA ILE A 298 1.37 11.32 1.33
C ILE A 298 2.08 10.02 1.69
N LEU A 299 1.42 8.87 1.51
CA LEU A 299 2.00 7.53 1.65
C LEU A 299 2.05 6.84 0.29
N ALA A 300 3.01 5.93 0.13
CA ALA A 300 3.09 5.06 -1.04
C ALA A 300 2.18 3.83 -0.84
N GLY A 301 1.33 3.57 -1.81
CA GLY A 301 0.48 2.39 -1.89
C GLY A 301 0.20 2.05 -3.36
N THR A 302 0.13 0.78 -3.71
CA THR A 302 0.12 0.35 -5.10
C THR A 302 -1.25 -0.03 -5.64
N ASP A 303 -2.16 -0.40 -4.75
CA ASP A 303 -3.39 -1.13 -5.07
C ASP A 303 -3.13 -2.45 -5.79
N ALA A 304 -1.99 -3.09 -5.42
CA ALA A 304 -1.62 -4.39 -5.96
C ALA A 304 -2.71 -5.42 -5.64
N ASN A 305 -3.17 -6.10 -6.69
CA ASN A 305 -4.26 -7.06 -6.58
C ASN A 305 -4.17 -8.13 -7.67
N SER A 306 -4.92 -9.20 -7.48
CA SER A 306 -5.18 -10.25 -8.47
C SER A 306 -6.69 -10.56 -8.52
N THR A 307 -7.53 -9.54 -8.37
CA THR A 307 -8.98 -9.66 -8.28
C THR A 307 -9.57 -9.98 -9.66
N PRO A 308 -10.25 -11.12 -9.84
CA PRO A 308 -10.87 -11.45 -11.11
C PRO A 308 -11.85 -10.35 -11.55
N GLY A 309 -11.79 -9.99 -12.83
CA GLY A 309 -12.67 -8.98 -13.44
C GLY A 309 -12.22 -7.53 -13.25
N ILE A 310 -11.20 -7.25 -12.45
CA ILE A 310 -10.57 -5.93 -12.41
C ILE A 310 -9.58 -5.82 -13.57
N PRO A 311 -9.72 -4.81 -14.47
CA PRO A 311 -8.92 -4.73 -15.68
C PRO A 311 -7.47 -4.29 -15.45
N VAL A 312 -7.19 -3.66 -14.31
CA VAL A 312 -5.86 -3.20 -13.90
C VAL A 312 -5.43 -3.96 -12.66
N GLN A 313 -4.33 -4.68 -12.75
CA GLN A 313 -3.81 -5.52 -11.67
C GLN A 313 -2.32 -5.26 -11.47
N PRO A 314 -1.94 -4.20 -10.73
CA PRO A 314 -0.54 -3.98 -10.39
C PRO A 314 0.03 -5.19 -9.64
N PRO A 315 1.18 -5.74 -10.08
CA PRO A 315 1.78 -6.90 -9.43
C PRO A 315 2.23 -6.60 -8.01
N PHE A 316 2.06 -7.57 -7.11
CA PHE A 316 2.47 -7.43 -5.71
C PHE A 316 3.97 -7.17 -5.58
N GLY A 317 4.32 -6.24 -4.73
CA GLY A 317 5.69 -5.88 -4.36
C GLY A 317 6.41 -5.05 -5.43
N SER A 318 6.59 -5.58 -6.64
CA SER A 318 7.35 -4.87 -7.70
C SER A 318 6.71 -3.54 -8.13
N SER A 319 5.39 -3.42 -7.99
CA SER A 319 4.67 -2.16 -8.24
C SER A 319 5.04 -1.05 -7.26
N LEU A 320 5.51 -1.38 -6.05
CA LEU A 320 5.89 -0.34 -5.08
C LEU A 320 7.10 0.47 -5.55
N HIS A 321 8.07 -0.16 -6.19
CA HIS A 321 9.17 0.60 -6.80
C HIS A 321 8.68 1.56 -7.89
N HIS A 322 7.72 1.09 -8.72
CA HIS A 322 7.12 1.94 -9.74
C HIS A 322 6.32 3.09 -9.13
N GLU A 323 5.58 2.83 -8.04
CA GLU A 323 4.86 3.86 -7.29
C GLU A 323 5.82 4.95 -6.78
N LEU A 324 6.97 4.56 -6.21
CA LEU A 324 7.98 5.53 -5.75
C LEU A 324 8.51 6.40 -6.90
N GLU A 325 8.77 5.80 -8.06
CA GLU A 325 9.18 6.54 -9.26
C GLU A 325 8.09 7.51 -9.75
N LEU A 326 6.82 7.08 -9.72
CA LEU A 326 5.68 7.93 -10.10
C LEU A 326 5.49 9.08 -9.10
N LEU A 327 5.61 8.84 -7.80
CA LEU A 327 5.54 9.88 -6.77
C LEU A 327 6.64 10.94 -6.97
N VAL A 328 7.86 10.51 -7.30
CA VAL A 328 8.96 11.46 -7.60
C VAL A 328 8.65 12.25 -8.86
N ARG A 329 8.14 11.63 -9.92
CA ARG A 329 7.71 12.32 -11.15
C ARG A 329 6.57 13.32 -10.89
N ALA A 330 5.66 12.98 -9.99
CA ALA A 330 4.57 13.87 -9.57
C ALA A 330 5.01 14.99 -8.62
N GLY A 331 6.33 15.09 -8.32
CA GLY A 331 6.93 16.22 -7.63
C GLY A 331 7.45 15.97 -6.22
N LEU A 332 7.34 14.76 -5.66
CA LEU A 332 7.99 14.43 -4.40
C LEU A 332 9.52 14.39 -4.59
N THR A 333 10.26 14.77 -3.56
CA THR A 333 11.69 14.44 -3.51
C THR A 333 11.90 12.95 -3.24
N THR A 334 13.06 12.41 -3.58
CA THR A 334 13.43 11.03 -3.27
C THR A 334 13.34 10.74 -1.77
N LEU A 335 13.69 11.71 -0.92
CA LEU A 335 13.55 11.62 0.53
C LEU A 335 12.06 11.49 0.95
N GLU A 336 11.19 12.31 0.40
CA GLU A 336 9.74 12.24 0.67
C GLU A 336 9.17 10.90 0.22
N ALA A 337 9.57 10.40 -0.96
CA ALA A 337 9.13 9.09 -1.47
C ALA A 337 9.62 7.93 -0.59
N LEU A 338 10.87 7.94 -0.12
CA LEU A 338 11.38 6.93 0.82
C LEU A 338 10.65 6.97 2.16
N ARG A 339 10.35 8.15 2.67
CA ARG A 339 9.55 8.31 3.89
C ARG A 339 8.12 7.83 3.71
N ALA A 340 7.54 8.03 2.52
CA ALA A 340 6.18 7.61 2.17
C ALA A 340 6.00 6.08 2.15
N THR A 341 7.07 5.30 2.08
CA THR A 341 7.05 3.83 2.13
C THR A 341 7.76 3.26 3.37
N THR A 342 8.21 4.08 4.31
CA THR A 342 8.92 3.61 5.51
C THR A 342 8.34 4.24 6.79
N SER A 343 8.88 5.38 7.21
CA SER A 343 8.56 5.99 8.50
C SER A 343 7.18 6.63 8.56
N LEU A 344 6.65 7.16 7.45
CA LEU A 344 5.33 7.78 7.43
C LEU A 344 4.20 6.75 7.59
N PRO A 345 4.12 5.66 6.79
CA PRO A 345 3.10 4.65 7.01
C PRO A 345 3.23 3.97 8.37
N ALA A 346 4.44 3.69 8.85
CA ALA A 346 4.62 3.13 10.18
C ALA A 346 3.97 4.01 11.27
N ARG A 347 4.15 5.34 11.19
CA ARG A 347 3.51 6.29 12.12
C ARG A 347 2.00 6.39 11.92
N SER A 348 1.54 6.51 10.66
CA SER A 348 0.13 6.71 10.34
C SER A 348 -0.74 5.52 10.72
N PHE A 349 -0.21 4.29 10.63
CA PHE A 349 -0.92 3.06 11.03
C PHE A 349 -0.55 2.56 12.44
N GLY A 350 0.18 3.35 13.22
CA GLY A 350 0.53 2.99 14.60
C GLY A 350 1.49 1.81 14.73
N LEU A 351 2.28 1.50 13.71
CA LEU A 351 3.28 0.42 13.72
C LEU A 351 4.55 0.91 14.43
N ARG A 352 4.62 0.69 15.75
CA ARG A 352 5.61 1.34 16.62
C ARG A 352 7.00 0.71 16.59
N ASP A 353 7.18 -0.41 15.89
CA ASP A 353 8.40 -1.23 15.91
C ASP A 353 9.12 -1.32 14.57
N ARG A 354 8.77 -0.48 13.59
CA ARG A 354 9.31 -0.52 12.21
C ARG A 354 9.35 0.86 11.53
N GLY A 355 9.76 0.90 10.26
CA GLY A 355 9.82 2.13 9.46
C GLY A 355 11.11 2.94 9.66
N VAL A 356 11.96 2.57 10.62
CA VAL A 356 13.31 3.12 10.85
C VAL A 356 14.23 2.02 11.38
N ILE A 357 15.54 2.15 11.13
CA ILE A 357 16.56 1.21 11.61
C ILE A 357 17.12 1.72 12.95
N ARG A 358 16.64 1.15 14.05
CA ARG A 358 17.11 1.48 15.40
C ARG A 358 17.03 0.28 16.34
N PRO A 359 17.87 0.20 17.39
CA PRO A 359 17.85 -0.89 18.35
C PRO A 359 16.49 -1.17 18.93
N GLY A 360 16.16 -2.46 19.06
CA GLY A 360 14.88 -2.96 19.58
C GLY A 360 13.75 -3.04 18.53
N TYR A 361 13.89 -2.39 17.38
CA TYR A 361 12.90 -2.45 16.29
C TYR A 361 12.98 -3.79 15.56
N ARG A 362 11.89 -4.19 14.95
CA ARG A 362 11.80 -5.35 14.08
C ARG A 362 12.84 -5.23 12.96
N ALA A 363 13.57 -6.30 12.70
CA ALA A 363 14.59 -6.32 11.67
C ALA A 363 13.96 -6.58 10.29
N ASP A 364 13.13 -5.64 9.86
CA ASP A 364 12.62 -5.54 8.49
C ASP A 364 13.61 -4.64 7.74
N LEU A 365 14.39 -5.24 6.84
CA LEU A 365 15.54 -4.58 6.23
C LEU A 365 15.64 -4.89 4.75
N LEU A 366 16.10 -3.89 3.99
CA LEU A 366 16.39 -3.97 2.57
C LEU A 366 17.80 -3.47 2.30
N LEU A 367 18.67 -4.32 1.75
CA LEU A 367 20.01 -3.95 1.29
C LEU A 367 19.99 -3.75 -0.23
N VAL A 368 20.38 -2.57 -0.68
CA VAL A 368 20.39 -2.20 -2.11
C VAL A 368 21.74 -1.67 -2.56
N ASP A 369 22.04 -1.83 -3.85
CA ASP A 369 23.12 -1.14 -4.53
C ASP A 369 22.73 0.30 -4.87
N GLY A 370 23.71 1.18 -4.96
CA GLY A 370 23.50 2.59 -5.27
C GLY A 370 23.07 3.43 -4.06
N ASP A 371 22.40 4.54 -4.33
CA ASP A 371 21.91 5.48 -3.33
C ASP A 371 20.49 5.95 -3.66
N PRO A 372 19.46 5.42 -2.98
CA PRO A 372 18.05 5.75 -3.26
C PRO A 372 17.68 7.22 -2.99
N LEU A 373 18.49 7.98 -2.25
CA LEU A 373 18.30 9.43 -2.09
C LEU A 373 18.80 10.20 -3.32
N ALA A 374 19.81 9.68 -4.00
CA ALA A 374 20.30 10.27 -5.25
C ALA A 374 19.41 9.86 -6.45
N ASP A 375 19.01 8.60 -6.48
CA ASP A 375 18.16 8.03 -7.52
C ASP A 375 17.20 7.00 -6.91
N ILE A 376 15.91 7.30 -6.93
CA ILE A 376 14.87 6.44 -6.37
C ILE A 376 14.84 5.05 -7.02
N THR A 377 15.28 4.92 -8.27
CA THR A 377 15.31 3.63 -8.99
C THR A 377 16.29 2.64 -8.37
N ALA A 378 17.28 3.12 -7.57
CA ALA A 378 18.19 2.26 -6.82
C ALA A 378 17.48 1.33 -5.82
N THR A 379 16.23 1.62 -5.44
CA THR A 379 15.40 0.69 -4.64
C THR A 379 15.19 -0.67 -5.31
N ARG A 380 15.32 -0.74 -6.67
CA ARG A 380 15.22 -1.99 -7.44
C ARG A 380 16.49 -2.83 -7.43
N ALA A 381 17.64 -2.23 -7.10
CA ALA A 381 18.93 -2.92 -7.10
C ALA A 381 19.12 -3.75 -5.80
N VAL A 382 18.19 -4.65 -5.55
CA VAL A 382 18.08 -5.44 -4.33
C VAL A 382 19.19 -6.47 -4.25
N ARG A 383 19.95 -6.45 -3.14
CA ARG A 383 20.91 -7.49 -2.77
C ARG A 383 20.33 -8.50 -1.81
N ARG A 384 19.66 -8.04 -0.75
CA ARG A 384 19.12 -8.89 0.32
C ARG A 384 17.91 -8.24 0.97
N VAL A 385 17.00 -9.08 1.44
CA VAL A 385 15.81 -8.69 2.21
C VAL A 385 15.75 -9.49 3.50
N TRP A 386 15.41 -8.84 4.60
CA TRP A 386 15.11 -9.50 5.87
C TRP A 386 13.71 -9.10 6.31
N VAL A 387 12.91 -10.11 6.65
CA VAL A 387 11.56 -9.95 7.18
C VAL A 387 11.53 -10.49 8.60
N GLY A 388 11.37 -9.63 9.58
CA GLY A 388 11.45 -10.02 10.99
C GLY A 388 12.77 -10.71 11.36
N GLY A 389 13.88 -10.27 10.74
CA GLY A 389 15.21 -10.82 10.95
C GLY A 389 15.52 -12.10 10.18
N VAL A 390 14.56 -12.68 9.50
CA VAL A 390 14.76 -13.85 8.62
C VAL A 390 15.12 -13.34 7.22
N GLU A 391 16.24 -13.80 6.67
CA GLU A 391 16.60 -13.47 5.30
C GLU A 391 15.65 -14.18 4.34
N TYR A 392 14.95 -13.40 3.52
CA TYR A 392 14.06 -13.96 2.53
C TYR A 392 14.85 -14.51 1.34
N SER A 393 14.64 -15.78 1.05
CA SER A 393 15.10 -16.43 -0.16
C SER A 393 13.87 -16.93 -0.90
N PRO A 394 13.65 -16.56 -2.18
CA PRO A 394 12.56 -17.14 -2.96
C PRO A 394 12.63 -18.67 -2.93
N ALA A 395 11.49 -19.32 -2.82
CA ALA A 395 11.42 -20.76 -3.02
C ALA A 395 11.90 -21.09 -4.44
N THR A 396 12.88 -21.97 -4.57
CA THR A 396 13.40 -22.48 -5.84
C THR A 396 12.40 -23.39 -6.54
#